data_e3faa4e37465610934034df093798b8d
#
_entry.id   e3faa4e37465610934034df093798b8d
#
_cell.length_a   1.000
_cell.length_b   1.000
_cell.length_c   1.000
_cell.angle_alpha   90.00
_cell.angle_beta   90.00
_cell.angle_gamma   90.00
#
_symmetry.space_group_name_H-M   'P 1'
#
loop_
_entity.id
_entity.type
_entity.pdbx_description
1 polymer ?
#
loop_
_entity_poly.entity_id
_entity_poly.type
_entity_poly.pdbx_seq_one_letter_code
_entity_poly.pdbx_strand_id
1 'polypeptide(L)'
;LEKHFLSERNLSFYAEALSLTPDAFSKKLKKLIGKTPSKLLQDRLVLEAKKQLHLTHKSIKEIAFDLNFEDEFYFSRFFKKNVGLSPKHFRESVGISIVANETH
;
A
#
# COMPACT_ATOMS: atom_id res chain seq x y z
N LEU A 1 10.31 -8.39 5.81
CA LEU A 1 8.84 -8.43 5.83
C LEU A 1 8.23 -7.47 4.83
N GLU A 2 8.75 -6.26 4.76
CA GLU A 2 8.28 -5.27 3.78
C GLU A 2 8.35 -5.80 2.35
N LYS A 3 9.45 -6.46 2.03
CA LYS A 3 9.63 -7.03 0.71
C LYS A 3 8.61 -8.12 0.42
N HIS A 4 8.32 -8.95 1.40
CA HIS A 4 7.32 -9.99 1.25
C HIS A 4 5.92 -9.40 1.11
N PHE A 5 5.63 -8.35 1.85
CA PHE A 5 4.36 -7.68 1.75
C PHE A 5 4.13 -7.11 0.35
N LEU A 6 5.14 -6.45 -0.21
CA LEU A 6 5.02 -5.83 -1.53
C LEU A 6 4.93 -6.85 -2.67
N SER A 7 5.61 -7.99 -2.55
CA SER A 7 5.59 -9.02 -3.59
C SER A 7 4.47 -10.04 -3.38
N GLU A 8 4.03 -10.24 -2.14
CA GLU A 8 3.00 -11.21 -1.79
C GLU A 8 1.81 -10.53 -1.13
N ARG A 9 0.92 -9.99 -1.93
CA ARG A 9 -0.34 -9.46 -1.42
C ARG A 9 -1.30 -10.61 -1.19
N ASN A 10 -0.77 -11.71 -0.72
CA ASN A 10 -1.45 -12.97 -0.58
C ASN A 10 -1.67 -13.28 0.89
N LEU A 11 -2.92 -13.40 1.26
CA LEU A 11 -3.31 -13.70 2.62
C LEU A 11 -2.68 -14.99 3.11
N SER A 12 -2.56 -15.98 2.23
CA SER A 12 -2.02 -17.30 2.60
C SER A 12 -0.57 -17.20 3.07
N PHE A 13 0.21 -16.31 2.48
CA PHE A 13 1.61 -16.15 2.88
C PHE A 13 1.72 -15.75 4.36
N TYR A 14 0.90 -14.79 4.78
CA TYR A 14 0.95 -14.30 6.15
C TYR A 14 0.38 -15.31 7.13
N ALA A 15 -0.68 -16.00 6.75
CA ALA A 15 -1.25 -17.04 7.58
C ALA A 15 -0.25 -18.18 7.81
N GLU A 16 0.45 -18.55 6.75
CA GLU A 16 1.45 -19.62 6.82
C GLU A 16 2.63 -19.22 7.70
N ALA A 17 3.08 -17.99 7.56
CA ALA A 17 4.18 -17.47 8.38
C ALA A 17 3.84 -17.47 9.87
N LEU A 18 2.56 -17.36 10.21
CA LEU A 18 2.08 -17.40 11.58
C LEU A 18 1.62 -18.79 12.01
N SER A 19 1.84 -19.78 11.16
CA SER A 19 1.41 -21.16 11.41
C SER A 19 -0.10 -21.29 11.60
N LEU A 20 -0.84 -20.52 10.83
CA LEU A 20 -2.30 -20.52 10.85
C LEU A 20 -2.84 -20.80 9.47
N THR A 21 -4.04 -21.36 9.37
CA THR A 21 -4.73 -21.41 8.10
C THR A 21 -5.21 -20.00 7.77
N PRO A 22 -5.43 -19.68 6.47
CA PRO A 22 -5.95 -18.37 6.10
C PRO A 22 -7.25 -18.03 6.80
N ASP A 23 -8.13 -19.01 6.98
CA ASP A 23 -9.40 -18.80 7.65
C ASP A 23 -9.22 -18.48 9.13
N ALA A 24 -8.38 -19.25 9.82
CA ALA A 24 -8.09 -19.02 11.24
C ALA A 24 -7.42 -17.66 11.45
N PHE A 25 -6.51 -17.29 10.54
CA PHE A 25 -5.83 -16.02 10.58
C PHE A 25 -6.82 -14.86 10.42
N SER A 26 -7.74 -14.97 9.46
CA SER A 26 -8.77 -13.97 9.23
C SER A 26 -9.65 -13.75 10.45
N LYS A 27 -10.12 -14.86 11.04
CA LYS A 27 -11.00 -14.78 12.20
C LYS A 27 -10.30 -14.15 13.39
N LYS A 28 -9.06 -14.54 13.62
CA LYS A 28 -8.29 -14.01 14.74
C LYS A 28 -8.03 -12.52 14.59
N LEU A 29 -7.62 -12.11 13.38
CA LEU A 29 -7.35 -10.70 13.12
C LEU A 29 -8.59 -9.84 13.24
N LYS A 30 -9.70 -10.28 12.66
CA LYS A 30 -10.95 -9.54 12.74
C LYS A 30 -11.40 -9.37 14.17
N LYS A 31 -11.24 -10.43 14.98
CA LYS A 31 -11.62 -10.38 16.40
C LYS A 31 -10.77 -9.38 17.18
N LEU A 32 -9.46 -9.31 16.88
CA LEU A 32 -8.54 -8.45 17.63
C LEU A 32 -8.62 -6.98 17.22
N ILE A 33 -8.77 -6.70 15.95
CA ILE A 33 -8.66 -5.34 15.42
C ILE A 33 -9.86 -4.88 14.60
N GLY A 34 -10.85 -5.75 14.42
CA GLY A 34 -12.07 -5.39 13.69
C GLY A 34 -11.92 -5.26 12.19
N LYS A 35 -10.77 -5.67 11.63
CA LYS A 35 -10.51 -5.60 10.19
C LYS A 35 -10.12 -6.95 9.64
N THR A 36 -10.49 -7.20 8.37
CA THR A 36 -10.02 -8.41 7.69
C THR A 36 -8.57 -8.23 7.27
N PRO A 37 -7.82 -9.34 7.10
CA PRO A 37 -6.46 -9.26 6.60
C PRO A 37 -6.36 -8.59 5.24
N SER A 38 -7.33 -8.84 4.34
CA SER A 38 -7.35 -8.18 3.03
C SER A 38 -7.43 -6.66 3.16
N LYS A 39 -8.25 -6.18 4.08
CA LYS A 39 -8.38 -4.74 4.31
C LYS A 39 -7.09 -4.16 4.87
N LEU A 40 -6.44 -4.89 5.76
CA LEU A 40 -5.15 -4.47 6.30
C LEU A 40 -4.09 -4.36 5.22
N LEU A 41 -4.04 -5.32 4.30
CA LEU A 41 -3.10 -5.28 3.19
C LEU A 41 -3.37 -4.10 2.27
N GLN A 42 -4.65 -3.82 2.01
CA GLN A 42 -5.03 -2.67 1.21
C GLN A 42 -4.59 -1.38 1.89
N ASP A 43 -4.85 -1.26 3.19
CA ASP A 43 -4.47 -0.07 3.95
C ASP A 43 -2.97 0.13 3.94
N ARG A 44 -2.21 -0.95 4.05
CA ARG A 44 -0.74 -0.89 4.02
C ARG A 44 -0.24 -0.44 2.67
N LEU A 45 -0.82 -0.96 1.58
CA LEU A 45 -0.44 -0.54 0.23
C LEU A 45 -0.74 0.94 0.00
N VAL A 46 -1.89 1.40 0.47
CA VAL A 46 -2.26 2.80 0.35
C VAL A 46 -1.27 3.68 1.11
N LEU A 47 -0.92 3.28 2.32
CA LEU A 47 0.04 4.03 3.13
C LEU A 47 1.41 4.09 2.44
N GLU A 48 1.87 2.98 1.91
CA GLU A 48 3.15 2.91 1.22
C GLU A 48 3.14 3.77 -0.03
N ALA A 49 2.03 3.76 -0.77
CA ALA A 49 1.87 4.61 -1.94
C ALA A 49 1.92 6.09 -1.57
N LYS A 50 1.21 6.47 -0.52
CA LYS A 50 1.22 7.85 -0.04
C LYS A 50 2.62 8.30 0.35
N LYS A 51 3.36 7.43 1.04
CA LYS A 51 4.74 7.73 1.43
C LYS A 51 5.61 7.98 0.21
N GLN A 52 5.54 7.13 -0.80
CA GLN A 52 6.36 7.31 -1.99
C GLN A 52 5.96 8.53 -2.79
N LEU A 53 4.67 8.82 -2.87
CA LEU A 53 4.20 10.02 -3.56
C LEU A 53 4.66 11.30 -2.87
N HIS A 54 4.74 11.27 -1.56
CA HIS A 54 5.09 12.44 -0.75
C HIS A 54 6.60 12.59 -0.52
N LEU A 55 7.30 11.48 -0.39
CA LEU A 55 8.70 11.48 0.04
C LEU A 55 9.71 11.18 -1.07
N THR A 56 9.27 10.90 -2.28
CA THR A 56 10.18 10.60 -3.38
C THR A 56 9.76 11.34 -4.64
N HIS A 57 10.70 11.40 -5.60
CA HIS A 57 10.44 11.97 -6.92
C HIS A 57 10.07 10.90 -7.95
N LYS A 58 9.82 9.67 -7.49
CA LYS A 58 9.47 8.59 -8.40
C LYS A 58 8.20 8.91 -9.19
N SER A 59 8.16 8.49 -10.44
CA SER A 59 6.97 8.64 -11.26
C SER A 59 5.86 7.72 -10.74
N ILE A 60 4.63 8.02 -11.13
CA ILE A 60 3.50 7.17 -10.78
C ILE A 60 3.73 5.76 -11.28
N LYS A 61 4.28 5.63 -12.49
CA LYS A 61 4.60 4.32 -13.06
C LYS A 61 5.62 3.56 -12.23
N GLU A 62 6.66 4.25 -11.78
CA GLU A 62 7.69 3.63 -10.95
C GLU A 62 7.13 3.16 -9.62
N ILE A 63 6.28 3.97 -9.01
CA ILE A 63 5.64 3.61 -7.75
C ILE A 63 4.75 2.39 -7.93
N ALA A 64 3.96 2.37 -9.00
CA ALA A 64 3.10 1.23 -9.30
C ALA A 64 3.92 -0.05 -9.44
N PHE A 65 5.03 0.05 -10.15
CA PHE A 65 5.92 -1.09 -10.35
C PHE A 65 6.53 -1.56 -9.03
N ASP A 66 6.99 -0.63 -8.20
CA ASP A 66 7.58 -0.96 -6.90
C ASP A 66 6.58 -1.65 -5.97
N LEU A 67 5.30 -1.31 -6.09
CA LEU A 67 4.25 -1.90 -5.28
C LEU A 67 3.64 -3.14 -5.91
N ASN A 68 4.25 -3.64 -6.98
CA ASN A 68 3.83 -4.87 -7.65
C ASN A 68 2.46 -4.81 -8.32
N PHE A 69 2.08 -3.64 -8.80
CA PHE A 69 0.89 -3.53 -9.64
C PHE A 69 1.25 -3.88 -11.07
N GLU A 70 0.31 -4.42 -11.80
CA GLU A 70 0.53 -4.81 -13.19
C GLU A 70 0.88 -3.63 -14.08
N ASP A 71 0.19 -2.50 -13.86
CA ASP A 71 0.46 -1.28 -14.59
C ASP A 71 0.04 -0.06 -13.77
N GLU A 72 0.40 1.12 -14.26
CA GLU A 72 0.08 2.35 -13.53
C GLU A 72 -1.41 2.67 -13.51
N PHE A 73 -2.16 2.20 -14.50
CA PHE A 73 -3.59 2.49 -14.55
C PHE A 73 -4.35 1.70 -13.49
N TYR A 74 -3.97 0.45 -13.29
CA TYR A 74 -4.55 -0.35 -12.21
C TYR A 74 -4.24 0.28 -10.86
N PHE A 75 -2.98 0.66 -10.66
CA PHE A 75 -2.56 1.33 -9.43
C PHE A 75 -3.34 2.62 -9.21
N SER A 76 -3.48 3.44 -10.24
CA SER A 76 -4.20 4.72 -10.12
C SER A 76 -5.65 4.52 -9.74
N ARG A 77 -6.32 3.53 -10.32
CA ARG A 77 -7.71 3.21 -9.95
C ARG A 77 -7.81 2.73 -8.52
N PHE A 78 -6.89 1.86 -8.12
CA PHE A 78 -6.83 1.35 -6.74
C PHE A 78 -6.65 2.50 -5.76
N PHE A 79 -5.71 3.37 -6.03
CA PHE A 79 -5.40 4.50 -5.15
C PHE A 79 -6.59 5.45 -5.07
N LYS A 80 -7.17 5.83 -6.20
CA LYS A 80 -8.31 6.75 -6.21
C LYS A 80 -9.51 6.16 -5.49
N LYS A 81 -9.76 4.88 -5.66
CA LYS A 81 -10.87 4.21 -4.97
C LYS A 81 -10.71 4.27 -3.46
N ASN A 82 -9.49 4.13 -2.96
CA ASN A 82 -9.25 4.08 -1.52
C ASN A 82 -9.00 5.45 -0.89
N VAL A 83 -8.48 6.40 -1.65
CA VAL A 83 -8.08 7.71 -1.12
C VAL A 83 -9.04 8.82 -1.54
N GLY A 84 -9.70 8.67 -2.69
CA GLY A 84 -10.59 9.69 -3.21
C GLY A 84 -9.92 10.64 -4.20
N LEU A 85 -8.60 10.58 -4.35
CA LEU A 85 -7.85 11.39 -5.30
C LEU A 85 -6.95 10.46 -6.11
N SER A 86 -6.68 10.83 -7.35
CA SER A 86 -5.68 10.10 -8.14
C SER A 86 -4.30 10.31 -7.53
N PRO A 87 -3.34 9.43 -7.80
CA PRO A 87 -1.98 9.61 -7.30
C PRO A 87 -1.39 10.96 -7.69
N LYS A 88 -1.63 11.39 -8.92
CA LYS A 88 -1.14 12.68 -9.39
C LYS A 88 -1.72 13.84 -8.58
N HIS A 89 -3.02 13.84 -8.38
CA HIS A 89 -3.68 14.89 -7.62
C HIS A 89 -3.27 14.86 -6.16
N PHE A 90 -3.11 13.68 -5.60
CA PHE A 90 -2.64 13.56 -4.22
C PHE A 90 -1.26 14.20 -4.08
N ARG A 91 -0.33 13.86 -4.99
CA ARG A 91 1.02 14.43 -4.96
C ARG A 91 0.99 15.95 -5.09
N GLU A 92 0.16 16.46 -5.97
CA GLU A 92 0.02 17.90 -6.14
C GLU A 92 -0.49 18.58 -4.88
N SER A 93 -1.40 17.93 -4.17
CA SER A 93 -1.99 18.51 -2.97
C SER A 93 -1.05 18.51 -1.78
N VAL A 94 -0.21 17.48 -1.63
CA VAL A 94 0.70 17.38 -0.48
C VAL A 94 2.12 17.85 -0.78
N GLY A 95 2.48 17.93 -2.05
CA GLY A 95 3.84 18.26 -2.46
C GLY A 95 4.82 17.14 -2.19
N ILE A 96 6.09 17.37 -2.45
CA ILE A 96 7.15 16.41 -2.18
C ILE A 96 7.94 16.93 -0.99
N SER A 97 7.71 16.33 0.15
CA SER A 97 8.27 16.77 1.43
C SER A 97 9.79 16.76 1.47
N ILE A 98 10.40 15.82 0.73
CA ILE A 98 11.86 15.71 0.72
C ILE A 98 12.52 17.00 0.20
N VAL A 99 11.87 17.68 -0.73
CA VAL A 99 12.39 18.95 -1.25
C VAL A 99 12.37 20.00 -0.17
N ALA A 100 11.27 20.11 0.56
CA ALA A 100 11.15 21.06 1.66
C ALA A 100 12.16 20.77 2.76
N ASN A 101 12.40 19.51 3.05
CA ASN A 101 13.35 19.11 4.08
C ASN A 101 14.78 19.49 3.70
N GLU A 102 15.10 19.38 2.42
CA GLU A 102 16.44 19.69 1.94
C GLU A 102 16.76 21.17 2.01
N THR A 103 15.76 22.01 2.05
CA THR A 103 15.97 23.46 2.12
C THR A 103 16.24 23.95 3.53
N HIS A 104 16.10 23.08 4.48
CA HIS A 104 16.39 23.42 5.86
C HIS A 104 17.84 23.20 6.19
#